data_161d1bd832e71a75ba0e1a66d862e364
#
_entry.id   161d1bd832e71a75ba0e1a66d862e364
#
_cell.length_a   1.000
_cell.length_b   1.000
_cell.length_c   1.000
_cell.angle_alpha   90.00
_cell.angle_beta   90.00
_cell.angle_gamma   90.00
#
_symmetry.space_group_name_H-M   'P 1'
#
loop_
_entity.id
_entity.type
_entity.pdbx_description
1 polymer ?
#
loop_
_entity_poly.entity_id
_entity_poly.type
_entity_poly.pdbx_seq_one_letter_code
_entity_poly.pdbx_strand_id
1 'polypeptide(L)'
;KGEVDLEDLEKVISINKNSLVSLMHGNNEIGNINDLKKISKICEKNNVIFHSDTVQTVGHYAIDLNKINIHGIVGSAHKFHGPKGIGFLYLNNKHKISPFIHGGAQERNMRGGTENVYGIIGLSEALNLAYENMNEHRKKIISLKKHMIKSLAKKVRGVKFNGLSSDIEKSLYTVLNVSIPNIEDQQMFLFNLDINNIAASAGSACSSGSDSGSHVLKEIKTEKGFVNVRFSFSKYNSLEEVD
;
A
#
# COMPACT_ATOMS: atom_id res chain seq x y z
N LYS A 1 4.31 14.17 -8.32
CA LYS A 1 4.23 12.72 -8.59
C LYS A 1 3.71 11.91 -7.37
N GLY A 2 3.25 12.59 -6.30
CA GLY A 2 2.73 11.94 -5.10
C GLY A 2 3.81 11.38 -4.18
N GLU A 3 5.00 11.94 -4.20
CA GLU A 3 6.09 11.66 -3.26
C GLU A 3 5.95 12.58 -2.05
N VAL A 4 6.35 12.11 -0.87
CA VAL A 4 6.45 12.96 0.32
C VAL A 4 7.66 13.87 0.16
N ASP A 5 7.45 15.17 0.36
CA ASP A 5 8.52 16.15 0.42
C ASP A 5 9.18 16.10 1.80
N LEU A 6 10.42 15.59 1.85
CA LEU A 6 11.14 15.40 3.11
C LEU A 6 11.62 16.70 3.74
N GLU A 7 11.88 17.73 2.94
CA GLU A 7 12.29 19.05 3.44
C GLU A 7 11.08 19.75 4.07
N ASP A 8 9.92 19.68 3.42
CA ASP A 8 8.68 20.21 3.99
C ASP A 8 8.27 19.45 5.24
N LEU A 9 8.38 18.11 5.26
CA LEU A 9 8.18 17.30 6.46
C LEU A 9 9.05 17.78 7.60
N GLU A 10 10.36 17.94 7.39
CA GLU A 10 11.30 18.39 8.43
C GLU A 10 10.94 19.78 8.93
N LYS A 11 10.59 20.70 8.04
CA LYS A 11 10.13 22.05 8.37
C LYS A 11 8.89 22.03 9.25
N VAL A 12 7.87 21.27 8.83
CA VAL A 12 6.59 21.18 9.57
C VAL A 12 6.79 20.64 10.99
N ILE A 13 7.57 19.56 11.15
CA ILE A 13 7.77 18.95 12.48
C ILE A 13 8.72 19.78 13.37
N SER A 14 9.63 20.57 12.80
CA SER A 14 10.53 21.43 13.57
C SER A 14 9.80 22.52 14.35
N ILE A 15 8.68 23.00 13.82
CA ILE A 15 7.84 24.03 14.45
C ILE A 15 6.67 23.45 15.27
N ASN A 16 6.32 22.18 15.05
CA ASN A 16 5.24 21.48 15.74
C ASN A 16 5.82 20.40 16.67
N LYS A 17 6.34 20.85 17.83
CA LYS A 17 6.85 19.93 18.86
C LYS A 17 5.70 19.10 19.45
N ASN A 18 5.97 17.91 19.93
CA ASN A 18 4.99 16.95 20.49
C ASN A 18 3.97 16.45 19.44
N SER A 19 4.38 16.33 18.20
CA SER A 19 3.54 15.81 17.11
C SER A 19 3.77 14.32 16.88
N LEU A 20 2.83 13.73 16.15
CA LEU A 20 2.91 12.38 15.59
C LEU A 20 3.00 12.49 14.06
N VAL A 21 4.02 11.90 13.48
CA VAL A 21 4.08 11.66 12.03
C VAL A 21 3.48 10.30 11.74
N SER A 22 2.43 10.27 10.94
CA SER A 22 1.81 9.04 10.45
C SER A 22 1.79 9.06 8.93
N LEU A 23 2.63 8.22 8.31
CA LEU A 23 2.76 8.12 6.85
C LEU A 23 2.69 6.66 6.43
N MET A 24 1.95 6.37 5.36
CA MET A 24 1.95 5.03 4.78
C MET A 24 3.31 4.70 4.14
N HIS A 25 3.74 3.45 4.25
CA HIS A 25 4.96 2.98 3.58
C HIS A 25 4.75 2.85 2.08
N GLY A 26 3.64 2.23 1.66
CA GLY A 26 3.28 2.07 0.24
C GLY A 26 1.87 2.54 -0.02
N ASN A 27 1.68 3.39 -1.04
CA ASN A 27 0.35 3.86 -1.42
C ASN A 27 -0.43 2.77 -2.18
N ASN A 28 -1.63 2.47 -1.72
CA ASN A 28 -2.47 1.40 -2.27
C ASN A 28 -3.10 1.71 -3.63
N GLU A 29 -3.06 2.95 -4.10
CA GLU A 29 -3.64 3.38 -5.36
C GLU A 29 -2.60 3.53 -6.47
N ILE A 30 -1.60 4.37 -6.25
CA ILE A 30 -0.56 4.68 -7.23
C ILE A 30 0.74 3.89 -7.02
N GLY A 31 0.82 3.12 -5.93
CA GLY A 31 1.95 2.26 -5.64
C GLY A 31 3.20 2.96 -5.11
N ASN A 32 3.27 4.28 -5.01
CA ASN A 32 4.45 4.98 -4.52
C ASN A 32 4.92 4.46 -3.16
N ILE A 33 6.24 4.28 -2.99
CA ILE A 33 6.86 3.83 -1.74
C ILE A 33 7.61 4.99 -1.09
N ASN A 34 7.37 5.20 0.19
CA ASN A 34 8.09 6.17 1.02
C ASN A 34 9.33 5.54 1.67
N ASP A 35 10.42 6.28 1.74
CA ASP A 35 11.65 5.84 2.40
C ASP A 35 11.53 5.95 3.93
N LEU A 36 11.11 4.86 4.59
CA LEU A 36 10.94 4.82 6.05
C LEU A 36 12.23 5.17 6.80
N LYS A 37 13.42 4.84 6.25
CA LYS A 37 14.69 5.14 6.91
C LYS A 37 14.98 6.64 6.93
N LYS A 38 14.70 7.33 5.82
CA LYS A 38 14.88 8.79 5.77
C LYS A 38 13.88 9.49 6.67
N ILE A 39 12.60 9.09 6.59
CA ILE A 39 11.54 9.65 7.45
C ILE A 39 11.86 9.42 8.93
N SER A 40 12.25 8.20 9.31
CA SER A 40 12.57 7.90 10.71
C SER A 40 13.73 8.74 11.24
N LYS A 41 14.78 8.99 10.44
CA LYS A 41 15.90 9.86 10.83
C LYS A 41 15.46 11.32 11.06
N ILE A 42 14.56 11.82 10.20
CA ILE A 42 14.00 13.17 10.35
C ILE A 42 13.15 13.25 11.63
N CYS A 43 12.31 12.25 11.90
CA CYS A 43 11.51 12.18 13.11
C CYS A 43 12.39 12.06 14.39
N GLU A 44 13.41 11.21 14.34
CA GLU A 44 14.36 11.02 15.45
C GLU A 44 15.10 12.30 15.79
N LYS A 45 15.66 12.99 14.77
CA LYS A 45 16.36 14.29 14.94
C LYS A 45 15.48 15.35 15.60
N ASN A 46 14.17 15.33 15.34
CA ASN A 46 13.21 16.29 15.88
C ASN A 46 12.46 15.76 17.12
N ASN A 47 12.82 14.58 17.63
CA ASN A 47 12.17 13.92 18.78
C ASN A 47 10.64 13.78 18.62
N VAL A 48 10.21 13.36 17.42
CA VAL A 48 8.80 13.21 17.04
C VAL A 48 8.46 11.73 16.89
N ILE A 49 7.28 11.33 17.34
CA ILE A 49 6.77 9.96 17.19
C ILE A 49 6.50 9.66 15.72
N PHE A 50 7.00 8.52 15.26
CA PHE A 50 6.78 8.05 13.88
C PHE A 50 5.99 6.75 13.87
N HIS A 51 4.86 6.77 13.19
CA HIS A 51 4.01 5.63 12.86
C HIS A 51 3.95 5.46 11.33
N SER A 52 3.89 4.22 10.86
CA SER A 52 3.66 3.94 9.45
C SER A 52 2.58 2.88 9.25
N ASP A 53 1.63 3.15 8.35
CA ASP A 53 0.78 2.13 7.76
C ASP A 53 1.60 1.31 6.77
N THR A 54 1.89 0.06 7.12
CA THR A 54 2.67 -0.87 6.30
C THR A 54 1.81 -1.99 5.71
N VAL A 55 0.49 -1.82 5.69
CA VAL A 55 -0.48 -2.81 5.20
C VAL A 55 -0.16 -3.29 3.78
N GLN A 56 0.34 -2.41 2.91
CA GLN A 56 0.70 -2.75 1.52
C GLN A 56 2.10 -3.35 1.37
N THR A 57 2.91 -3.37 2.42
CA THR A 57 4.34 -3.70 2.32
C THR A 57 4.78 -4.86 3.20
N VAL A 58 4.14 -5.08 4.34
CA VAL A 58 4.39 -6.28 5.16
C VAL A 58 4.09 -7.54 4.35
N GLY A 59 4.99 -8.52 4.42
CA GLY A 59 4.92 -9.74 3.61
C GLY A 59 5.40 -9.59 2.16
N HIS A 60 5.68 -8.34 1.72
CA HIS A 60 6.19 -8.03 0.38
C HIS A 60 7.58 -7.40 0.38
N TYR A 61 7.93 -6.69 1.45
CA TYR A 61 9.21 -6.02 1.62
C TYR A 61 9.79 -6.35 2.99
N ALA A 62 11.10 -6.50 3.06
CA ALA A 62 11.79 -6.68 4.34
C ALA A 62 11.78 -5.36 5.13
N ILE A 63 11.16 -5.35 6.29
CA ILE A 63 11.14 -4.23 7.23
C ILE A 63 11.92 -4.65 8.47
N ASP A 64 13.14 -4.13 8.60
CA ASP A 64 14.03 -4.42 9.73
C ASP A 64 13.85 -3.36 10.82
N LEU A 65 13.05 -3.68 11.82
CA LEU A 65 12.72 -2.78 12.93
C LEU A 65 13.91 -2.45 13.85
N ASN A 66 15.01 -3.20 13.75
CA ASN A 66 16.25 -2.88 14.46
C ASN A 66 17.07 -1.78 13.78
N LYS A 67 16.80 -1.53 12.49
CA LYS A 67 17.50 -0.54 11.67
C LYS A 67 16.71 0.73 11.39
N ILE A 68 15.44 0.75 11.79
CA ILE A 68 14.53 1.88 11.58
C ILE A 68 13.96 2.28 12.94
N ASN A 69 14.24 3.50 13.39
CA ASN A 69 13.65 4.02 14.61
C ASN A 69 12.18 4.42 14.36
N ILE A 70 11.30 3.41 14.38
CA ILE A 70 9.86 3.58 14.20
C ILE A 70 9.13 3.17 15.47
N HIS A 71 8.09 3.92 15.83
CA HIS A 71 7.35 3.74 17.07
C HIS A 71 6.18 2.77 16.93
N GLY A 72 5.58 2.72 15.74
CA GLY A 72 4.50 1.80 15.44
C GLY A 72 4.37 1.49 13.96
N ILE A 73 3.98 0.25 13.65
CA ILE A 73 3.55 -0.16 12.32
C ILE A 73 2.29 -1.02 12.41
N VAL A 74 1.50 -1.00 11.36
CA VAL A 74 0.30 -1.84 11.24
C VAL A 74 0.41 -2.76 10.01
N GLY A 75 -0.17 -3.95 10.13
CA GLY A 75 -0.29 -4.91 9.04
C GLY A 75 -1.66 -5.57 9.01
N SER A 76 -2.08 -6.07 7.84
CA SER A 76 -3.35 -6.77 7.67
C SER A 76 -3.14 -8.06 6.88
N ALA A 77 -3.56 -9.18 7.46
CA ALA A 77 -3.26 -10.52 6.94
C ALA A 77 -3.70 -10.75 5.50
N HIS A 78 -4.87 -10.24 5.12
CA HIS A 78 -5.42 -10.42 3.77
C HIS A 78 -4.60 -9.75 2.66
N LYS A 79 -3.63 -8.90 3.00
CA LYS A 79 -2.74 -8.25 2.02
C LYS A 79 -1.54 -9.11 1.65
N PHE A 80 -1.27 -10.15 2.43
CA PHE A 80 -0.24 -11.16 2.15
C PHE A 80 -0.81 -12.59 2.17
N HIS A 81 -2.05 -12.74 1.67
CA HIS A 81 -2.78 -14.01 1.48
C HIS A 81 -3.19 -14.73 2.76
N GLY A 82 -3.24 -14.02 3.89
CA GLY A 82 -3.80 -14.51 5.14
C GLY A 82 -5.32 -14.24 5.25
N PRO A 83 -5.93 -14.60 6.39
CA PRO A 83 -7.36 -14.41 6.61
C PRO A 83 -7.78 -12.94 6.61
N LYS A 84 -9.03 -12.68 6.17
CA LYS A 84 -9.69 -11.38 6.38
C LYS A 84 -10.08 -11.21 7.85
N GLY A 85 -10.22 -9.95 8.29
CA GLY A 85 -10.68 -9.60 9.64
C GLY A 85 -9.62 -9.74 10.74
N ILE A 86 -8.36 -9.96 10.40
CA ILE A 86 -7.23 -10.00 11.33
C ILE A 86 -6.07 -9.14 10.83
N GLY A 87 -5.43 -8.44 11.73
CA GLY A 87 -4.24 -7.62 11.51
C GLY A 87 -3.44 -7.50 12.80
N PHE A 88 -2.37 -6.74 12.76
CA PHE A 88 -1.54 -6.49 13.93
C PHE A 88 -1.11 -5.02 14.02
N LEU A 89 -0.86 -4.60 15.24
CA LEU A 89 -0.14 -3.38 15.57
C LEU A 89 1.15 -3.76 16.29
N TYR A 90 2.29 -3.40 15.72
CA TYR A 90 3.55 -3.37 16.44
C TYR A 90 3.73 -2.02 17.11
N LEU A 91 4.08 -2.03 18.38
CA LEU A 91 4.49 -0.85 19.12
C LEU A 91 5.88 -1.07 19.71
N ASN A 92 6.74 -0.09 19.53
CA ASN A 92 8.04 -0.08 20.21
C ASN A 92 7.82 -0.01 21.72
N ASN A 93 8.51 -0.85 22.50
CA ASN A 93 8.35 -0.98 23.95
C ASN A 93 8.71 0.28 24.76
N LYS A 94 9.38 1.25 24.13
CA LYS A 94 9.69 2.56 24.75
C LYS A 94 8.49 3.49 24.83
N HIS A 95 7.42 3.19 24.07
CA HIS A 95 6.24 4.04 24.00
C HIS A 95 5.01 3.30 24.49
N LYS A 96 4.17 4.03 25.23
CA LYS A 96 2.88 3.52 25.72
C LYS A 96 1.76 4.30 25.08
N ILE A 97 0.73 3.60 24.67
CA ILE A 97 -0.55 4.18 24.24
C ILE A 97 -1.64 3.71 25.19
N SER A 98 -2.68 4.50 25.33
CA SER A 98 -3.87 4.08 26.08
C SER A 98 -4.71 3.12 25.22
N PRO A 99 -5.32 2.08 25.80
CA PRO A 99 -6.27 1.24 25.11
C PRO A 99 -7.41 2.07 24.53
N PHE A 100 -7.80 1.76 23.29
CA PHE A 100 -8.96 2.39 22.64
C PHE A 100 -10.21 1.51 22.74
N ILE A 101 -10.04 0.18 22.68
CA ILE A 101 -11.13 -0.79 22.84
C ILE A 101 -11.02 -1.37 24.24
N HIS A 102 -11.93 -0.93 25.12
CA HIS A 102 -11.98 -1.36 26.51
C HIS A 102 -12.74 -2.67 26.67
N GLY A 103 -12.42 -3.44 27.73
CA GLY A 103 -13.06 -4.72 28.04
C GLY A 103 -12.22 -5.54 29.00
N GLY A 104 -12.08 -6.84 28.75
CA GLY A 104 -11.22 -7.73 29.52
C GLY A 104 -9.73 -7.48 29.30
N ALA A 105 -8.90 -8.24 29.99
CA ALA A 105 -7.44 -8.06 30.05
C ALA A 105 -6.69 -8.62 28.81
N GLN A 106 -7.40 -8.90 27.72
CA GLN A 106 -6.80 -9.44 26.50
C GLN A 106 -5.74 -8.49 25.92
N GLU A 107 -4.86 -9.02 25.07
CA GLU A 107 -3.76 -8.27 24.46
C GLU A 107 -2.98 -7.41 25.48
N ARG A 108 -2.70 -7.97 26.66
CA ARG A 108 -1.99 -7.29 27.76
C ARG A 108 -2.69 -6.01 28.22
N ASN A 109 -4.00 -6.01 28.33
CA ASN A 109 -4.88 -4.87 28.60
C ASN A 109 -4.89 -3.78 27.49
N MET A 110 -4.39 -4.07 26.29
CA MET A 110 -4.31 -3.08 25.22
C MET A 110 -5.53 -3.11 24.30
N ARG A 111 -6.26 -4.24 24.24
CA ARG A 111 -7.44 -4.39 23.37
C ARG A 111 -8.36 -5.46 23.95
N GLY A 112 -9.51 -5.06 24.48
CA GLY A 112 -10.52 -5.97 25.06
C GLY A 112 -11.23 -6.81 23.99
N GLY A 113 -11.78 -7.94 24.41
CA GLY A 113 -12.51 -8.91 23.57
C GLY A 113 -11.71 -10.20 23.36
N THR A 114 -12.43 -11.32 23.30
CA THR A 114 -11.85 -12.66 23.09
C THR A 114 -10.98 -12.69 21.82
N GLU A 115 -9.81 -13.29 21.93
CA GLU A 115 -8.84 -13.38 20.82
C GLU A 115 -9.40 -14.25 19.69
N ASN A 116 -9.23 -13.75 18.45
CA ASN A 116 -9.51 -14.54 17.25
C ASN A 116 -8.35 -15.50 16.97
N VAL A 117 -8.28 -16.60 17.73
CA VAL A 117 -7.15 -17.54 17.67
C VAL A 117 -6.94 -18.09 16.26
N TYR A 118 -8.00 -18.46 15.55
CA TYR A 118 -7.90 -18.97 14.18
C TYR A 118 -7.31 -17.94 13.21
N GLY A 119 -7.77 -16.68 13.34
CA GLY A 119 -7.23 -15.56 12.56
C GLY A 119 -5.77 -15.28 12.87
N ILE A 120 -5.38 -15.34 14.16
CA ILE A 120 -3.99 -15.12 14.61
C ILE A 120 -3.06 -16.19 14.05
N ILE A 121 -3.44 -17.46 14.13
CA ILE A 121 -2.65 -18.58 13.58
C ILE A 121 -2.53 -18.46 12.07
N GLY A 122 -3.65 -18.17 11.36
CA GLY A 122 -3.65 -17.97 9.92
C GLY A 122 -2.82 -16.77 9.47
N LEU A 123 -2.82 -15.67 10.25
CA LEU A 123 -1.95 -14.51 10.01
C LEU A 123 -0.47 -14.88 10.15
N SER A 124 -0.13 -15.58 11.24
CA SER A 124 1.25 -15.99 11.52
C SER A 124 1.80 -16.89 10.41
N GLU A 125 1.04 -17.89 10.00
CA GLU A 125 1.43 -18.80 8.92
C GLU A 125 1.58 -18.09 7.59
N ALA A 126 0.60 -17.24 7.22
CA ALA A 126 0.67 -16.48 5.98
C ALA A 126 1.88 -15.52 5.95
N LEU A 127 2.23 -14.93 7.11
CA LEU A 127 3.38 -14.06 7.22
C LEU A 127 4.70 -14.83 7.05
N ASN A 128 4.83 -15.99 7.70
CA ASN A 128 5.99 -16.88 7.55
C ASN A 128 6.19 -17.25 6.08
N LEU A 129 5.15 -17.78 5.43
CA LEU A 129 5.20 -18.18 4.02
C LEU A 129 5.54 -17.01 3.10
N ALA A 130 5.03 -15.80 3.41
CA ALA A 130 5.32 -14.59 2.63
C ALA A 130 6.81 -14.21 2.71
N TYR A 131 7.41 -14.28 3.90
CA TYR A 131 8.83 -13.96 4.09
C TYR A 131 9.77 -15.04 3.54
N GLU A 132 9.45 -16.31 3.72
CA GLU A 132 10.23 -17.44 3.16
C GLU A 132 10.34 -17.36 1.64
N ASN A 133 9.25 -17.03 0.95
CA ASN A 133 9.17 -17.01 -0.51
C ASN A 133 9.25 -15.59 -1.11
N MET A 134 9.57 -14.57 -0.32
CA MET A 134 9.51 -13.16 -0.72
C MET A 134 10.30 -12.86 -2.00
N ASN A 135 11.52 -13.35 -2.10
CA ASN A 135 12.40 -13.06 -3.23
C ASN A 135 11.88 -13.68 -4.53
N GLU A 136 11.36 -14.90 -4.48
CA GLU A 136 10.78 -15.60 -5.62
C GLU A 136 9.51 -14.91 -6.09
N HIS A 137 8.58 -14.64 -5.16
CA HIS A 137 7.34 -13.92 -5.46
C HIS A 137 7.61 -12.54 -6.05
N ARG A 138 8.54 -11.78 -5.46
CA ARG A 138 8.95 -10.47 -5.94
C ARG A 138 9.48 -10.53 -7.38
N LYS A 139 10.38 -11.48 -7.66
CA LYS A 139 10.98 -11.66 -9.00
C LYS A 139 9.91 -11.96 -10.04
N LYS A 140 9.00 -12.90 -9.75
CA LYS A 140 7.88 -13.27 -10.62
C LYS A 140 6.98 -12.06 -10.89
N ILE A 141 6.49 -11.40 -9.84
CA ILE A 141 5.53 -10.29 -9.98
C ILE A 141 6.15 -9.09 -10.71
N ILE A 142 7.43 -8.78 -10.44
CA ILE A 142 8.16 -7.73 -11.18
C ILE A 142 8.20 -8.05 -12.67
N SER A 143 8.40 -9.30 -13.07
CA SER A 143 8.43 -9.67 -14.48
C SER A 143 7.08 -9.43 -15.15
N LEU A 144 5.97 -9.79 -14.48
CA LEU A 144 4.61 -9.56 -14.97
C LEU A 144 4.30 -8.05 -15.09
N LYS A 145 4.62 -7.27 -14.05
CA LYS A 145 4.44 -5.83 -14.08
C LYS A 145 5.24 -5.15 -15.20
N LYS A 146 6.51 -5.52 -15.37
CA LYS A 146 7.35 -5.01 -16.46
C LYS A 146 6.79 -5.36 -17.84
N HIS A 147 6.28 -6.57 -17.99
CA HIS A 147 5.65 -7.02 -19.23
C HIS A 147 4.41 -6.17 -19.55
N MET A 148 3.52 -5.98 -18.57
CA MET A 148 2.33 -5.14 -18.72
C MET A 148 2.67 -3.69 -19.07
N ILE A 149 3.63 -3.08 -18.37
CA ILE A 149 4.10 -1.72 -18.69
C ILE A 149 4.55 -1.62 -20.15
N LYS A 150 5.38 -2.56 -20.60
CA LYS A 150 5.89 -2.59 -21.97
C LYS A 150 4.77 -2.80 -23.01
N SER A 151 3.85 -3.72 -22.73
CA SER A 151 2.73 -4.04 -23.62
C SER A 151 1.77 -2.87 -23.75
N LEU A 152 1.38 -2.22 -22.64
CA LEU A 152 0.52 -1.04 -22.64
C LEU A 152 1.19 0.14 -23.36
N ALA A 153 2.46 0.41 -23.10
CA ALA A 153 3.18 1.49 -23.76
C ALA A 153 3.29 1.28 -25.30
N LYS A 154 3.33 0.03 -25.74
CA LYS A 154 3.37 -0.33 -27.17
C LYS A 154 1.99 -0.31 -27.84
N LYS A 155 0.96 -0.86 -27.15
CA LYS A 155 -0.37 -1.14 -27.74
C LYS A 155 -1.35 0.03 -27.56
N VAL A 156 -1.20 0.85 -26.49
CA VAL A 156 -2.13 1.93 -26.15
C VAL A 156 -1.45 3.29 -26.35
N ARG A 157 -1.78 3.93 -27.47
CA ARG A 157 -1.22 5.25 -27.80
C ARG A 157 -1.65 6.30 -26.78
N GLY A 158 -0.68 6.99 -26.17
CA GLY A 158 -0.96 8.05 -25.21
C GLY A 158 -1.22 7.56 -23.77
N VAL A 159 -1.03 6.26 -23.49
CA VAL A 159 -1.12 5.74 -22.14
C VAL A 159 -0.15 6.44 -21.19
N LYS A 160 -0.57 6.71 -19.96
CA LYS A 160 0.27 7.28 -18.90
C LYS A 160 0.22 6.40 -17.66
N PHE A 161 1.26 6.50 -16.85
CA PHE A 161 1.37 5.78 -15.58
C PHE A 161 1.31 6.78 -14.44
N ASN A 162 0.37 6.60 -13.52
CA ASN A 162 0.11 7.53 -12.45
C ASN A 162 1.14 7.41 -11.31
N GLY A 163 1.52 8.55 -10.75
CA GLY A 163 2.54 8.60 -9.71
C GLY A 163 3.90 8.10 -10.19
N LEU A 164 4.44 7.14 -9.46
CA LEU A 164 5.66 6.39 -9.80
C LEU A 164 5.36 4.93 -10.15
N SER A 165 4.11 4.59 -10.46
CA SER A 165 3.68 3.19 -10.58
C SER A 165 4.43 2.38 -11.65
N SER A 166 5.01 3.01 -12.66
CA SER A 166 5.87 2.35 -13.65
C SER A 166 7.34 2.24 -13.24
N ASP A 167 7.76 2.94 -12.19
CA ASP A 167 9.12 2.83 -11.65
C ASP A 167 9.18 1.65 -10.67
N ILE A 168 9.89 0.58 -11.05
CA ILE A 168 9.94 -0.67 -10.28
C ILE A 168 10.64 -0.51 -8.92
N GLU A 169 11.58 0.42 -8.80
CA GLU A 169 12.36 0.63 -7.56
C GLU A 169 11.64 1.57 -6.59
N LYS A 170 10.83 2.50 -7.11
CA LYS A 170 10.13 3.51 -6.31
C LYS A 170 8.65 3.22 -6.10
N SER A 171 8.15 2.10 -6.61
CA SER A 171 6.75 1.71 -6.42
C SER A 171 6.58 0.26 -6.03
N LEU A 172 5.43 -0.03 -5.43
CA LEU A 172 4.99 -1.39 -5.13
C LEU A 172 5.01 -2.24 -6.40
N TYR A 173 5.72 -3.35 -6.35
CA TYR A 173 5.76 -4.27 -7.49
C TYR A 173 4.40 -4.95 -7.73
N THR A 174 3.51 -4.92 -6.72
CA THR A 174 2.17 -5.50 -6.76
C THR A 174 1.09 -4.59 -7.36
N VAL A 175 1.41 -3.33 -7.68
CA VAL A 175 0.42 -2.32 -8.15
C VAL A 175 0.94 -1.61 -9.39
N LEU A 176 0.06 -1.43 -10.36
CA LEU A 176 0.26 -0.56 -11.52
C LEU A 176 -0.99 0.30 -11.71
N ASN A 177 -0.84 1.62 -11.65
CA ASN A 177 -1.94 2.55 -11.90
C ASN A 177 -1.71 3.25 -13.25
N VAL A 178 -2.70 3.16 -14.12
CA VAL A 178 -2.61 3.56 -15.52
C VAL A 178 -3.71 4.56 -15.84
N SER A 179 -3.39 5.60 -16.61
CA SER A 179 -4.33 6.51 -17.24
C SER A 179 -4.45 6.17 -18.73
N ILE A 180 -5.64 5.81 -19.17
CA ILE A 180 -5.95 5.39 -20.55
C ILE A 180 -6.74 6.50 -21.23
N PRO A 181 -6.24 7.07 -22.35
CA PRO A 181 -6.92 8.12 -23.08
C PRO A 181 -8.00 7.55 -24.04
N ASN A 182 -8.83 8.45 -24.54
CA ASN A 182 -9.76 8.18 -25.66
C ASN A 182 -10.76 7.05 -25.42
N ILE A 183 -11.22 6.91 -24.17
CA ILE A 183 -12.31 5.99 -23.83
C ILE A 183 -13.63 6.74 -23.98
N GLU A 184 -14.49 6.31 -24.92
CA GLU A 184 -15.78 6.93 -25.23
C GLU A 184 -16.72 6.87 -24.03
N ASP A 185 -16.91 5.70 -23.43
CA ASP A 185 -17.71 5.51 -22.23
C ASP A 185 -16.82 5.24 -21.02
N GLN A 186 -16.39 6.31 -20.38
CA GLN A 186 -15.51 6.24 -19.22
C GLN A 186 -16.18 5.61 -18.01
N GLN A 187 -17.49 5.77 -17.84
CA GLN A 187 -18.24 5.25 -16.70
C GLN A 187 -18.37 3.72 -16.79
N MET A 188 -18.57 3.21 -17.99
CA MET A 188 -18.73 1.78 -18.23
C MET A 188 -17.40 1.04 -18.42
N PHE A 189 -16.25 1.71 -18.46
CA PHE A 189 -14.99 1.08 -18.81
C PHE A 189 -14.60 -0.07 -17.85
N LEU A 190 -14.71 0.14 -16.55
CA LEU A 190 -14.42 -0.92 -15.57
C LEU A 190 -15.42 -2.08 -15.65
N PHE A 191 -16.67 -1.77 -15.89
CA PHE A 191 -17.70 -2.78 -16.11
C PHE A 191 -17.41 -3.60 -17.37
N ASN A 192 -16.95 -2.95 -18.45
CA ASN A 192 -16.53 -3.64 -19.66
C ASN A 192 -15.32 -4.54 -19.43
N LEU A 193 -14.35 -4.13 -18.58
CA LEU A 193 -13.26 -5.00 -18.17
C LEU A 193 -13.78 -6.24 -17.43
N ASP A 194 -14.71 -6.05 -16.49
CA ASP A 194 -15.29 -7.14 -15.68
C ASP A 194 -16.06 -8.15 -16.54
N ILE A 195 -16.89 -7.70 -17.50
CA ILE A 195 -17.58 -8.56 -18.48
C ILE A 195 -16.59 -9.41 -19.27
N ASN A 196 -15.40 -8.87 -19.56
CA ASN A 196 -14.32 -9.58 -20.23
C ASN A 196 -13.40 -10.37 -19.27
N ASN A 197 -13.85 -10.61 -18.03
CA ASN A 197 -13.13 -11.33 -16.99
C ASN A 197 -11.78 -10.68 -16.58
N ILE A 198 -11.68 -9.36 -16.72
CA ILE A 198 -10.50 -8.60 -16.30
C ILE A 198 -10.83 -7.87 -14.99
N ALA A 199 -10.38 -8.44 -13.86
CA ALA A 199 -10.56 -7.85 -12.55
C ALA A 199 -9.61 -6.66 -12.35
N ALA A 200 -10.15 -5.45 -12.40
CA ALA A 200 -9.41 -4.21 -12.18
C ALA A 200 -10.21 -3.27 -11.26
N SER A 201 -9.62 -2.16 -10.83
CA SER A 201 -10.31 -1.17 -9.99
C SER A 201 -9.93 0.26 -10.36
N ALA A 202 -10.84 1.21 -10.12
CA ALA A 202 -10.57 2.64 -10.22
C ALA A 202 -10.26 3.19 -8.83
N GLY A 203 -9.02 3.58 -8.58
CA GLY A 203 -8.64 4.17 -7.30
C GLY A 203 -8.72 3.19 -6.12
N SER A 204 -9.19 3.66 -4.97
CA SER A 204 -9.32 2.84 -3.75
C SER A 204 -10.49 1.87 -3.81
N ALA A 205 -10.25 0.59 -3.53
CA ALA A 205 -11.32 -0.41 -3.40
C ALA A 205 -12.29 -0.10 -2.25
N CYS A 206 -11.84 0.63 -1.23
CA CYS A 206 -12.67 1.01 -0.07
C CYS A 206 -13.62 2.17 -0.37
N SER A 207 -13.39 2.95 -1.42
CA SER A 207 -14.24 4.07 -1.85
C SER A 207 -15.09 3.75 -3.08
N SER A 208 -15.18 2.49 -3.49
CA SER A 208 -15.93 2.03 -4.66
C SER A 208 -17.46 2.27 -4.60
N GLY A 209 -17.97 2.83 -3.50
CA GLY A 209 -19.38 3.24 -3.34
C GLY A 209 -19.60 4.74 -3.17
N SER A 210 -18.55 5.57 -3.27
CA SER A 210 -18.68 7.02 -3.12
C SER A 210 -18.49 7.74 -4.46
N ASP A 211 -19.38 8.66 -4.78
CA ASP A 211 -19.34 9.51 -5.99
C ASP A 211 -18.13 10.47 -6.02
N SER A 212 -17.33 10.53 -4.96
CA SER A 212 -16.24 11.52 -4.80
C SER A 212 -14.95 11.21 -5.57
N GLY A 213 -14.84 10.03 -6.19
CA GLY A 213 -13.63 9.59 -6.89
C GLY A 213 -12.40 9.42 -5.97
N SER A 214 -11.23 9.20 -6.55
CA SER A 214 -9.99 9.07 -5.78
C SER A 214 -9.41 10.44 -5.43
N HIS A 215 -9.28 10.73 -4.12
CA HIS A 215 -8.58 11.93 -3.64
C HIS A 215 -7.08 11.90 -4.02
N VAL A 216 -6.45 10.72 -4.07
CA VAL A 216 -5.04 10.57 -4.48
C VAL A 216 -4.85 10.99 -5.93
N LEU A 217 -5.66 10.47 -6.84
CA LEU A 217 -5.60 10.80 -8.26
C LEU A 217 -5.90 12.27 -8.53
N LYS A 218 -6.84 12.85 -7.77
CA LYS A 218 -7.17 14.28 -7.82
C LYS A 218 -5.96 15.14 -7.43
N GLU A 219 -5.26 14.81 -6.35
CA GLU A 219 -4.11 15.57 -5.86
C GLU A 219 -2.88 15.46 -6.77
N ILE A 220 -2.64 14.31 -7.40
CA ILE A 220 -1.57 14.19 -8.40
C ILE A 220 -1.94 14.80 -9.76
N LYS A 221 -3.16 15.37 -9.89
CA LYS A 221 -3.67 16.08 -11.06
C LYS A 221 -3.60 15.23 -12.33
N THR A 222 -4.23 14.06 -12.30
CA THR A 222 -4.39 13.23 -13.50
C THR A 222 -5.13 14.00 -14.59
N GLU A 223 -4.85 13.69 -15.84
CA GLU A 223 -5.44 14.42 -16.97
C GLU A 223 -6.94 14.19 -17.07
N LYS A 224 -7.68 15.27 -17.36
CA LYS A 224 -9.12 15.19 -17.64
C LYS A 224 -9.34 14.42 -18.95
N GLY A 225 -10.40 13.62 -18.98
CA GLY A 225 -10.73 12.80 -20.15
C GLY A 225 -9.99 11.45 -20.23
N PHE A 226 -9.14 11.15 -19.24
CA PHE A 226 -8.51 9.84 -19.11
C PHE A 226 -9.23 8.96 -18.10
N VAL A 227 -9.34 7.67 -18.39
CA VAL A 227 -9.81 6.68 -17.41
C VAL A 227 -8.62 6.15 -16.63
N ASN A 228 -8.73 6.20 -15.30
CA ASN A 228 -7.69 5.70 -14.41
C ASN A 228 -8.04 4.29 -13.95
N VAL A 229 -7.14 3.35 -14.17
CA VAL A 229 -7.30 1.93 -13.80
C VAL A 229 -6.13 1.47 -12.98
N ARG A 230 -6.42 0.79 -11.87
CA ARG A 230 -5.41 0.12 -11.05
C ARG A 230 -5.45 -1.38 -11.31
N PHE A 231 -4.34 -1.92 -11.76
CA PHE A 231 -4.06 -3.34 -11.84
C PHE A 231 -3.28 -3.78 -10.61
N SER A 232 -3.65 -4.93 -10.04
CA SER A 232 -2.96 -5.52 -8.91
C SER A 232 -2.43 -6.90 -9.29
N PHE A 233 -1.17 -7.17 -8.95
CA PHE A 233 -0.49 -8.40 -9.28
C PHE A 233 -0.32 -9.29 -8.05
N SER A 234 -0.41 -10.57 -8.26
CA SER A 234 -0.25 -11.63 -7.27
C SER A 234 0.75 -12.67 -7.75
N LYS A 235 1.31 -13.43 -6.81
CA LYS A 235 2.15 -14.61 -7.10
C LYS A 235 1.43 -15.69 -7.92
N TYR A 236 0.12 -15.66 -7.97
CA TYR A 236 -0.72 -16.62 -8.70
C TYR A 236 -0.94 -16.23 -10.16
N ASN A 237 -0.70 -14.98 -10.53
CA ASN A 237 -0.88 -14.57 -11.91
C ASN A 237 0.13 -15.20 -12.85
N SER A 238 -0.28 -15.35 -14.11
CA SER A 238 0.55 -15.84 -15.21
C SER A 238 0.82 -14.75 -16.24
N LEU A 239 1.70 -15.02 -17.20
CA LEU A 239 2.00 -14.10 -18.29
C LEU A 239 0.82 -14.00 -19.27
N GLU A 240 0.15 -15.12 -19.51
CA GLU A 240 -1.03 -15.23 -20.37
C GLU A 240 -2.20 -14.38 -19.83
N GLU A 241 -2.36 -14.29 -18.50
CA GLU A 241 -3.36 -13.43 -17.90
C GLU A 241 -3.05 -11.92 -18.06
N VAL A 242 -1.79 -11.57 -18.30
CA VAL A 242 -1.37 -10.19 -18.52
C VAL A 242 -1.53 -9.80 -20.01
N ASP A 243 -1.43 -10.71 -20.97
CA ASP A 243 -1.52 -10.49 -22.41
C ASP A 243 -2.94 -10.24 -22.91
#